data_5ed73aa00a998fa5b218fe4c7774a42b
#
_entry.id   5ed73aa00a998fa5b218fe4c7774a42b
#
_cell.length_a   1.000
_cell.length_b   1.000
_cell.length_c   1.000
_cell.angle_alpha   90.00
_cell.angle_beta   90.00
_cell.angle_gamma   90.00
#
_symmetry.space_group_name_H-M   'P 1'
#
loop_
_entity.id
_entity.type
_entity.pdbx_description
1 polymer ?
#
loop_
_entity_poly.entity_id
_entity_poly.type
_entity_poly.pdbx_seq_one_letter_code
_entity_poly.pdbx_strand_id
1 'polypeptide(L)'
;ESFAVVCDLADSSQISRTAEMIVSDFGHISGIIHNAGTINPIGNMLNIERERWERTIQVNLLGVQDLTRSLDSIIGGENHTRITTISSGAAQRSLHGWSAYCVSKAGLDMWTKCMAEEGENTNISALAIAPGIVDTGMQQEIREADESSFPLLQNFKDYYRNGELSKPDEVAIKLLPYCLGKLGMNGDRLDVRNL
;
A
#
# COMPACT_ATOMS: atom_id res chain seq x y z
N GLU A 1 15.26 -19.06 3.26
CA GLU A 1 13.94 -19.72 3.39
C GLU A 1 12.86 -18.63 3.42
N SER A 2 11.68 -18.95 2.88
CA SER A 2 10.51 -18.07 2.93
C SER A 2 9.35 -18.80 3.60
N PHE A 3 8.54 -18.10 4.37
CA PHE A 3 7.30 -18.62 4.94
C PHE A 3 6.16 -17.62 4.73
N ALA A 4 4.93 -18.11 4.80
CA ALA A 4 3.74 -17.29 4.64
C ALA A 4 2.88 -17.36 5.91
N VAL A 5 2.39 -16.20 6.36
CA VAL A 5 1.47 -16.08 7.49
C VAL A 5 0.22 -15.35 7.02
N VAL A 6 -0.94 -15.89 7.35
CA VAL A 6 -2.23 -15.24 7.07
C VAL A 6 -2.49 -14.19 8.13
N CYS A 7 -2.70 -12.94 7.70
CA CYS A 7 -2.98 -11.81 8.58
C CYS A 7 -3.97 -10.85 7.90
N ASP A 8 -5.12 -10.62 8.53
CA ASP A 8 -6.04 -9.56 8.14
C ASP A 8 -5.59 -8.23 8.77
N LEU A 9 -5.16 -7.28 7.95
CA LEU A 9 -4.73 -5.94 8.42
C LEU A 9 -5.89 -5.09 8.99
N ALA A 10 -7.13 -5.54 8.91
CA ALA A 10 -8.24 -4.94 9.63
C ALA A 10 -8.44 -5.51 11.05
N ASP A 11 -7.69 -6.52 11.44
CA ASP A 11 -7.77 -7.19 12.74
C ASP A 11 -6.48 -6.99 13.53
N SER A 12 -6.52 -6.07 14.50
CA SER A 12 -5.36 -5.74 15.34
C SER A 12 -4.83 -6.94 16.13
N SER A 13 -5.69 -7.91 16.49
CA SER A 13 -5.28 -9.12 17.18
C SER A 13 -4.49 -10.08 16.29
N GLN A 14 -4.82 -10.15 15.01
CA GLN A 14 -4.05 -10.91 14.03
C GLN A 14 -2.71 -10.22 13.74
N ILE A 15 -2.71 -8.89 13.61
CA ILE A 15 -1.48 -8.09 13.45
C ILE A 15 -0.53 -8.35 14.62
N SER A 16 -1.00 -8.25 15.86
CA SER A 16 -0.16 -8.48 17.05
C SER A 16 0.45 -9.88 17.07
N ARG A 17 -0.35 -10.93 16.85
CA ARG A 17 0.15 -12.30 16.80
C ARG A 17 1.17 -12.53 15.70
N THR A 18 0.91 -11.95 14.51
CA THR A 18 1.84 -12.06 13.38
C THR A 18 3.16 -11.35 13.68
N ALA A 19 3.09 -10.15 14.25
CA ALA A 19 4.30 -9.41 14.64
C ALA A 19 5.10 -10.15 15.74
N GLU A 20 4.44 -10.70 16.76
CA GLU A 20 5.09 -11.53 17.80
C GLU A 20 5.85 -12.71 17.21
N MET A 21 5.26 -13.43 16.24
CA MET A 21 5.94 -14.52 15.52
C MET A 21 7.17 -14.00 14.78
N ILE A 22 7.04 -12.90 14.05
CA ILE A 22 8.16 -12.31 13.28
C ILE A 22 9.28 -11.87 14.23
N VAL A 23 8.94 -11.17 15.33
CA VAL A 23 9.91 -10.72 16.33
C VAL A 23 10.62 -11.90 17.01
N SER A 24 9.90 -13.01 17.24
CA SER A 24 10.48 -14.22 17.82
C SER A 24 11.49 -14.90 16.88
N ASP A 25 11.22 -14.87 15.58
CA ASP A 25 12.01 -15.60 14.58
C ASP A 25 13.18 -14.79 14.02
N PHE A 26 13.10 -13.46 14.07
CA PHE A 26 14.08 -12.55 13.45
C PHE A 26 14.59 -11.51 14.45
N GLY A 27 15.90 -11.30 14.47
CA GLY A 27 16.52 -10.23 15.25
C GLY A 27 16.55 -8.87 14.56
N HIS A 28 16.31 -8.82 13.24
CA HIS A 28 16.28 -7.57 12.47
C HIS A 28 15.55 -7.78 11.13
N ILE A 29 14.85 -6.74 10.67
CA ILE A 29 14.21 -6.65 9.36
C ILE A 29 14.87 -5.55 8.54
N SER A 30 15.50 -5.90 7.42
CA SER A 30 16.18 -4.95 6.52
C SER A 30 15.19 -4.19 5.62
N GLY A 31 13.97 -4.70 5.41
CA GLY A 31 12.99 -4.04 4.58
C GLY A 31 11.56 -4.52 4.82
N ILE A 32 10.62 -3.59 4.75
CA ILE A 32 9.17 -3.85 4.80
C ILE A 32 8.54 -3.30 3.52
N ILE A 33 7.68 -4.10 2.87
CA ILE A 33 6.88 -3.64 1.74
C ILE A 33 5.40 -3.73 2.12
N HIS A 34 4.80 -2.58 2.40
CA HIS A 34 3.36 -2.48 2.63
C HIS A 34 2.63 -2.46 1.29
N ASN A 35 2.31 -3.64 0.78
CA ASN A 35 1.63 -3.82 -0.52
C ASN A 35 0.14 -4.12 -0.38
N ALA A 36 -0.29 -4.74 0.71
CA ALA A 36 -1.69 -5.08 0.91
C ALA A 36 -2.61 -3.85 0.82
N GLY A 37 -3.76 -4.02 0.20
CA GLY A 37 -4.73 -2.94 0.07
C GLY A 37 -6.01 -3.40 -0.60
N THR A 38 -7.10 -2.69 -0.32
CA THR A 38 -8.41 -2.88 -0.94
C THR A 38 -8.90 -1.58 -1.56
N ILE A 39 -9.64 -1.70 -2.66
CA ILE A 39 -10.27 -0.56 -3.35
C ILE A 39 -11.75 -0.39 -2.95
N ASN A 40 -12.38 -1.46 -2.47
CA ASN A 40 -13.77 -1.43 -2.06
C ASN A 40 -13.99 -0.64 -0.75
N PRO A 41 -15.13 0.04 -0.61
CA PRO A 41 -16.27 0.06 -1.51
C PRO A 41 -16.09 1.03 -2.69
N ILE A 42 -16.59 0.67 -3.86
CA ILE A 42 -16.73 1.58 -5.00
C ILE A 42 -18.16 2.13 -5.00
N GLY A 43 -18.32 3.46 -4.90
CA GLY A 43 -19.62 4.07 -4.84
C GLY A 43 -19.63 5.53 -4.42
N ASN A 44 -20.81 6.18 -4.50
CA ASN A 44 -20.98 7.56 -4.05
C ASN A 44 -20.71 7.67 -2.55
N MET A 45 -19.85 8.60 -2.17
CA MET A 45 -19.37 8.77 -0.79
C MET A 45 -20.50 8.90 0.26
N LEU A 46 -21.59 9.55 -0.09
CA LEU A 46 -22.72 9.76 0.84
C LEU A 46 -23.62 8.53 1.00
N ASN A 47 -23.50 7.54 0.11
CA ASN A 47 -24.34 6.33 0.09
C ASN A 47 -23.61 5.07 0.56
N ILE A 48 -22.29 5.18 0.83
CA ILE A 48 -21.49 4.07 1.32
C ILE A 48 -21.79 3.84 2.81
N GLU A 49 -22.01 2.60 3.18
CA GLU A 49 -22.12 2.18 4.58
C GLU A 49 -20.82 2.48 5.32
N ARG A 50 -20.96 2.99 6.55
CA ARG A 50 -19.84 3.44 7.39
C ARG A 50 -18.79 2.34 7.57
N GLU A 51 -19.23 1.14 7.89
CA GLU A 51 -18.35 -0.01 8.20
C GLU A 51 -17.51 -0.41 6.98
N ARG A 52 -18.08 -0.33 5.78
CA ARG A 52 -17.36 -0.62 4.54
C ARG A 52 -16.31 0.44 4.22
N TRP A 53 -16.65 1.71 4.46
CA TRP A 53 -15.73 2.83 4.28
C TRP A 53 -14.56 2.77 5.28
N GLU A 54 -14.88 2.53 6.57
CA GLU A 54 -13.91 2.38 7.66
C GLU A 54 -12.96 1.20 7.41
N ARG A 55 -13.47 0.06 6.89
CA ARG A 55 -12.61 -1.10 6.59
C ARG A 55 -11.50 -0.76 5.60
N THR A 56 -11.76 0.06 4.60
CA THR A 56 -10.73 0.49 3.64
C THR A 56 -9.63 1.30 4.32
N ILE A 57 -10.00 2.22 5.21
CA ILE A 57 -9.04 2.97 6.02
C ILE A 57 -8.27 2.02 6.94
N GLN A 58 -8.96 1.07 7.55
CA GLN A 58 -8.35 0.10 8.46
C GLN A 58 -7.28 -0.72 7.73
N VAL A 59 -7.60 -1.30 6.57
CA VAL A 59 -6.64 -2.12 5.81
C VAL A 59 -5.51 -1.29 5.22
N ASN A 60 -5.84 -0.18 4.54
CA ASN A 60 -4.88 0.54 3.72
C ASN A 60 -3.99 1.52 4.50
N LEU A 61 -4.36 1.87 5.74
CA LEU A 61 -3.65 2.88 6.52
C LEU A 61 -3.41 2.45 7.97
N LEU A 62 -4.45 2.15 8.74
CA LEU A 62 -4.30 1.86 10.17
C LEU A 62 -3.55 0.53 10.40
N GLY A 63 -3.83 -0.50 9.60
CA GLY A 63 -3.12 -1.78 9.67
C GLY A 63 -1.63 -1.66 9.28
N VAL A 64 -1.28 -0.73 8.39
CA VAL A 64 0.12 -0.38 8.08
C VAL A 64 0.82 0.19 9.31
N GLN A 65 0.19 1.16 9.98
CA GLN A 65 0.71 1.74 11.23
C GLN A 65 0.83 0.69 12.33
N ASP A 66 -0.21 -0.11 12.54
CA ASP A 66 -0.24 -1.11 13.60
C ASP A 66 0.84 -2.19 13.41
N LEU A 67 1.00 -2.69 12.18
CA LEU A 67 2.03 -3.69 11.87
C LEU A 67 3.44 -3.10 12.03
N THR A 68 3.70 -1.91 11.50
CA THR A 68 5.01 -1.25 11.61
C THR A 68 5.38 -1.02 13.08
N ARG A 69 4.46 -0.45 13.86
CA ARG A 69 4.65 -0.22 15.29
C ARG A 69 4.91 -1.52 16.06
N SER A 70 4.23 -2.61 15.70
CA SER A 70 4.41 -3.91 16.37
C SER A 70 5.74 -4.58 16.03
N LEU A 71 6.47 -4.11 15.04
CA LEU A 71 7.80 -4.56 14.65
C LEU A 71 8.94 -3.62 15.13
N ASP A 72 8.62 -2.59 15.93
CA ASP A 72 9.55 -1.54 16.34
C ASP A 72 10.87 -2.09 16.93
N SER A 73 10.81 -3.17 17.70
CA SER A 73 11.99 -3.76 18.35
C SER A 73 13.02 -4.40 17.39
N ILE A 74 12.66 -4.63 16.14
CA ILE A 74 13.50 -5.31 15.14
C ILE A 74 13.67 -4.54 13.84
N ILE A 75 13.27 -3.26 13.79
CA ILE A 75 13.49 -2.34 12.66
C ILE A 75 14.39 -1.18 13.08
N GLY A 76 15.25 -0.71 12.17
CA GLY A 76 16.20 0.39 12.47
C GLY A 76 17.30 0.00 13.46
N GLY A 77 17.70 0.95 14.31
CA GLY A 77 18.75 0.73 15.31
C GLY A 77 20.14 0.69 14.67
N GLU A 78 20.94 -0.35 14.97
CA GLU A 78 22.28 -0.51 14.40
C GLU A 78 22.27 -0.78 12.89
N ASN A 79 21.21 -1.43 12.40
CA ASN A 79 21.06 -1.82 11.00
C ASN A 79 19.93 -1.03 10.34
N HIS A 80 20.13 -0.70 9.07
CA HIS A 80 19.15 0.07 8.32
C HIS A 80 17.91 -0.76 7.95
N THR A 81 16.74 -0.17 8.09
CA THR A 81 15.46 -0.71 7.58
C THR A 81 14.88 0.22 6.51
N ARG A 82 14.56 -0.32 5.33
CA ARG A 82 13.80 0.37 4.30
C ARG A 82 12.31 0.01 4.41
N ILE A 83 11.45 1.01 4.57
CA ILE A 83 9.99 0.84 4.48
C ILE A 83 9.50 1.39 3.13
N THR A 84 8.81 0.55 2.37
CA THR A 84 8.23 0.93 1.08
C THR A 84 6.71 0.75 1.15
N THR A 85 5.96 1.80 0.87
CA THR A 85 4.51 1.74 0.77
C THR A 85 4.07 1.75 -0.69
N ILE A 86 3.16 0.85 -1.06
CA ILE A 86 2.57 0.84 -2.40
C ILE A 86 1.40 1.83 -2.42
N SER A 87 1.70 2.99 -2.99
CA SER A 87 0.78 4.10 -3.19
C SER A 87 -0.11 3.92 -4.43
N SER A 88 -0.75 4.99 -4.86
CA SER A 88 -1.59 5.04 -6.07
C SER A 88 -1.62 6.45 -6.65
N GLY A 89 -1.92 6.58 -7.93
CA GLY A 89 -2.31 7.86 -8.50
C GLY A 89 -3.55 8.49 -7.82
N ALA A 90 -4.38 7.65 -7.19
CA ALA A 90 -5.54 8.08 -6.39
C ALA A 90 -5.16 8.85 -5.10
N ALA A 91 -3.92 8.73 -4.63
CA ALA A 91 -3.42 9.54 -3.50
C ALA A 91 -3.28 11.05 -3.84
N GLN A 92 -3.17 11.39 -5.12
CA GLN A 92 -2.88 12.73 -5.60
C GLN A 92 -4.07 13.43 -6.29
N ARG A 93 -5.17 12.71 -6.47
CA ARG A 93 -6.37 13.25 -7.13
C ARG A 93 -7.63 12.56 -6.64
N SER A 94 -8.73 13.29 -6.63
CA SER A 94 -10.06 12.71 -6.35
C SER A 94 -10.55 11.91 -7.57
N LEU A 95 -11.16 10.77 -7.29
CA LEU A 95 -11.81 9.91 -8.28
C LEU A 95 -13.23 9.61 -7.79
N HIS A 96 -14.22 9.86 -8.64
CA HIS A 96 -15.61 9.58 -8.30
C HIS A 96 -15.77 8.08 -7.98
N GLY A 97 -16.49 7.77 -6.92
CA GLY A 97 -16.71 6.39 -6.48
C GLY A 97 -15.56 5.79 -5.63
N TRP A 98 -14.43 6.47 -5.46
CA TRP A 98 -13.26 5.96 -4.75
C TRP A 98 -12.89 6.75 -3.50
N SER A 99 -13.86 7.36 -2.81
CA SER A 99 -13.57 8.26 -1.69
C SER A 99 -12.72 7.60 -0.59
N ALA A 100 -13.09 6.39 -0.14
CA ALA A 100 -12.34 5.66 0.87
C ALA A 100 -10.91 5.34 0.39
N TYR A 101 -10.79 4.87 -0.84
CA TYR A 101 -9.50 4.52 -1.43
C TYR A 101 -8.60 5.75 -1.60
N CYS A 102 -9.11 6.85 -2.19
CA CYS A 102 -8.35 8.09 -2.33
C CYS A 102 -7.86 8.63 -0.99
N VAL A 103 -8.74 8.69 0.01
CA VAL A 103 -8.39 9.15 1.36
C VAL A 103 -7.35 8.24 2.01
N SER A 104 -7.53 6.92 1.92
CA SER A 104 -6.58 5.97 2.51
C SER A 104 -5.20 6.07 1.87
N LYS A 105 -5.11 6.20 0.54
CA LYS A 105 -3.83 6.30 -0.17
C LYS A 105 -3.17 7.67 0.00
N ALA A 106 -3.94 8.75 0.09
CA ALA A 106 -3.40 10.08 0.45
C ALA A 106 -2.87 10.08 1.90
N GLY A 107 -3.60 9.46 2.82
CA GLY A 107 -3.14 9.23 4.19
C GLY A 107 -1.87 8.39 4.25
N LEU A 108 -1.79 7.33 3.45
CA LEU A 108 -0.62 6.46 3.37
C LEU A 108 0.62 7.20 2.82
N ASP A 109 0.46 8.07 1.79
CA ASP A 109 1.54 8.91 1.30
C ASP A 109 2.05 9.88 2.39
N MET A 110 1.15 10.48 3.16
CA MET A 110 1.52 11.34 4.28
C MET A 110 2.16 10.56 5.43
N TRP A 111 1.58 9.40 5.80
CA TRP A 111 2.17 8.50 6.79
C TRP A 111 3.62 8.13 6.43
N THR A 112 3.86 7.82 5.16
CA THR A 112 5.21 7.49 4.67
C THR A 112 6.19 8.65 4.85
N LYS A 113 5.76 9.90 4.62
CA LYS A 113 6.59 11.09 4.85
C LYS A 113 6.87 11.31 6.34
N CYS A 114 5.87 11.12 7.21
CA CYS A 114 6.07 11.19 8.65
C CYS A 114 7.06 10.11 9.13
N MET A 115 6.90 8.88 8.63
CA MET A 115 7.83 7.78 8.94
C MET A 115 9.24 8.05 8.45
N ALA A 116 9.41 8.69 7.31
CA ALA A 116 10.72 9.11 6.79
C ALA A 116 11.37 10.16 7.69
N GLU A 117 10.62 11.16 8.12
CA GLU A 117 11.09 12.24 9.00
C GLU A 117 11.47 11.71 10.38
N GLU A 118 10.58 10.95 11.02
CA GLU A 118 10.80 10.40 12.36
C GLU A 118 11.88 9.30 12.37
N GLY A 119 12.00 8.55 11.27
CA GLY A 119 12.95 7.44 11.11
C GLY A 119 14.40 7.86 10.88
N GLU A 120 14.66 9.13 10.51
CA GLU A 120 15.99 9.60 10.11
C GLU A 120 17.06 9.33 11.18
N ASN A 121 16.74 9.56 12.44
CA ASN A 121 17.65 9.36 13.57
C ASN A 121 17.63 7.93 14.14
N THR A 122 16.79 7.05 13.61
CA THR A 122 16.63 5.65 14.06
C THR A 122 17.07 4.64 13.01
N ASN A 123 17.76 5.09 11.96
CA ASN A 123 18.24 4.27 10.86
C ASN A 123 17.11 3.58 10.07
N ILE A 124 15.96 4.25 9.97
CA ILE A 124 14.83 3.85 9.15
C ILE A 124 14.67 4.86 8.01
N SER A 125 14.46 4.36 6.79
CA SER A 125 14.04 5.20 5.68
C SER A 125 12.75 4.70 5.08
N ALA A 126 11.90 5.62 4.62
CA ALA A 126 10.61 5.28 4.02
C ALA A 126 10.40 6.01 2.70
N LEU A 127 9.72 5.35 1.76
CA LEU A 127 9.25 5.97 0.52
C LEU A 127 7.94 5.35 0.04
N ALA A 128 7.19 6.11 -0.76
CA ALA A 128 5.95 5.68 -1.37
C ALA A 128 6.12 5.52 -2.88
N ILE A 129 5.60 4.41 -3.46
CA ILE A 129 5.66 4.21 -4.92
C ILE A 129 4.28 3.88 -5.46
N ALA A 130 3.80 4.66 -6.42
CA ALA A 130 2.64 4.32 -7.22
C ALA A 130 3.04 3.35 -8.34
N PRO A 131 2.46 2.14 -8.40
CA PRO A 131 2.90 1.09 -9.33
C PRO A 131 2.35 1.24 -10.75
N GLY A 132 1.56 2.28 -11.03
CA GLY A 132 0.82 2.42 -12.29
C GLY A 132 -0.47 1.58 -12.30
N ILE A 133 -0.88 1.15 -13.50
CA ILE A 133 -2.07 0.31 -13.69
C ILE A 133 -1.59 -1.14 -13.93
N VAL A 134 -1.69 -1.96 -12.89
CA VAL A 134 -1.13 -3.33 -12.88
C VAL A 134 -2.26 -4.35 -12.98
N ASP A 135 -2.11 -5.36 -13.84
CA ASP A 135 -3.11 -6.42 -14.03
C ASP A 135 -3.17 -7.36 -12.82
N THR A 136 -4.09 -7.07 -11.91
CA THR A 136 -4.29 -7.75 -10.63
C THR A 136 -5.78 -8.00 -10.38
N GLY A 137 -6.10 -8.78 -9.34
CA GLY A 137 -7.49 -8.98 -8.90
C GLY A 137 -8.23 -7.65 -8.62
N MET A 138 -7.53 -6.64 -8.09
CA MET A 138 -8.10 -5.30 -7.89
C MET A 138 -8.61 -4.68 -9.21
N GLN A 139 -7.89 -4.87 -10.31
CA GLN A 139 -8.33 -4.41 -11.64
C GLN A 139 -9.59 -5.16 -12.11
N GLN A 140 -9.72 -6.43 -11.77
CA GLN A 140 -10.95 -7.18 -12.04
C GLN A 140 -12.12 -6.61 -11.23
N GLU A 141 -11.94 -6.40 -9.92
CA GLU A 141 -12.98 -5.79 -9.05
C GLU A 141 -13.44 -4.42 -9.59
N ILE A 142 -12.52 -3.59 -10.09
CA ILE A 142 -12.85 -2.29 -10.69
C ILE A 142 -13.74 -2.48 -11.94
N ARG A 143 -13.42 -3.44 -12.81
CA ARG A 143 -14.18 -3.69 -14.05
C ARG A 143 -15.56 -4.32 -13.80
N GLU A 144 -15.77 -4.91 -12.63
CA GLU A 144 -17.04 -5.48 -12.17
C GLU A 144 -17.94 -4.46 -11.42
N ALA A 145 -17.44 -3.23 -11.19
CA ALA A 145 -18.20 -2.19 -10.51
C ALA A 145 -19.43 -1.76 -11.32
N ASP A 146 -20.44 -1.22 -10.60
CA ASP A 146 -21.62 -0.66 -11.23
C ASP A 146 -21.29 0.68 -11.91
N GLU A 147 -21.67 0.81 -13.18
CA GLU A 147 -21.42 2.00 -13.99
C GLU A 147 -22.06 3.27 -13.40
N SER A 148 -23.22 3.15 -12.76
CA SER A 148 -23.90 4.27 -12.11
C SER A 148 -23.12 4.79 -10.89
N SER A 149 -22.33 3.93 -10.26
CA SER A 149 -21.51 4.23 -9.08
C SER A 149 -20.09 4.64 -9.42
N PHE A 150 -19.61 4.28 -10.62
CA PHE A 150 -18.24 4.52 -11.06
C PHE A 150 -18.18 5.00 -12.52
N PRO A 151 -18.33 6.29 -12.80
CA PRO A 151 -18.35 6.84 -14.16
C PRO A 151 -17.07 6.60 -14.97
N LEU A 152 -15.95 6.28 -14.33
CA LEU A 152 -14.69 5.95 -14.99
C LEU A 152 -14.57 4.47 -15.40
N LEU A 153 -15.58 3.66 -15.15
CA LEU A 153 -15.58 2.21 -15.42
C LEU A 153 -15.16 1.88 -16.85
N GLN A 154 -15.67 2.65 -17.83
CA GLN A 154 -15.36 2.39 -19.23
C GLN A 154 -13.86 2.56 -19.52
N ASN A 155 -13.18 3.53 -18.92
CA ASN A 155 -11.74 3.74 -19.12
C ASN A 155 -10.95 2.50 -18.64
N PHE A 156 -11.35 1.89 -17.51
CA PHE A 156 -10.67 0.68 -16.98
C PHE A 156 -10.94 -0.55 -17.83
N LYS A 157 -12.14 -0.66 -18.43
CA LYS A 157 -12.44 -1.70 -19.43
C LYS A 157 -11.61 -1.52 -20.69
N ASP A 158 -11.39 -0.28 -21.13
CA ASP A 158 -10.61 0.03 -22.31
C ASP A 158 -9.12 -0.21 -22.08
N TYR A 159 -8.53 0.17 -20.93
CA TYR A 159 -7.16 -0.18 -20.56
C TYR A 159 -6.90 -1.68 -20.66
N TYR A 160 -7.83 -2.49 -20.15
CA TYR A 160 -7.72 -3.96 -20.25
C TYR A 160 -7.80 -4.44 -21.71
N ARG A 161 -8.77 -3.98 -22.48
CA ARG A 161 -8.97 -4.39 -23.90
C ARG A 161 -7.80 -4.01 -24.78
N ASN A 162 -7.20 -2.86 -24.51
CA ASN A 162 -6.06 -2.34 -25.29
C ASN A 162 -4.72 -2.93 -24.83
N GLY A 163 -4.68 -3.77 -23.80
CA GLY A 163 -3.43 -4.33 -23.26
C GLY A 163 -2.54 -3.30 -22.58
N GLU A 164 -3.12 -2.24 -21.99
CA GLU A 164 -2.39 -1.15 -21.36
C GLU A 164 -2.05 -1.45 -19.88
N LEU A 165 -2.46 -2.60 -19.35
CA LEU A 165 -2.11 -3.03 -18.01
C LEU A 165 -0.70 -3.61 -17.97
N SER A 166 0.12 -3.15 -17.02
CA SER A 166 1.45 -3.72 -16.78
C SER A 166 1.33 -5.07 -16.08
N LYS A 167 2.22 -6.01 -16.40
CA LYS A 167 2.27 -7.29 -15.70
C LYS A 167 2.85 -7.11 -14.28
N PRO A 168 2.31 -7.80 -13.26
CA PRO A 168 2.80 -7.69 -11.88
C PRO A 168 4.30 -7.91 -11.74
N ASP A 169 4.84 -8.94 -12.39
CA ASP A 169 6.26 -9.28 -12.31
C ASP A 169 7.16 -8.19 -12.92
N GLU A 170 6.76 -7.60 -14.05
CA GLU A 170 7.50 -6.53 -14.69
C GLU A 170 7.56 -5.28 -13.80
N VAL A 171 6.44 -4.95 -13.13
CA VAL A 171 6.39 -3.85 -12.16
C VAL A 171 7.23 -4.18 -10.93
N ALA A 172 7.12 -5.38 -10.37
CA ALA A 172 7.89 -5.80 -9.20
C ALA A 172 9.40 -5.69 -9.45
N ILE A 173 9.90 -6.11 -10.61
CA ILE A 173 11.31 -5.99 -10.99
C ILE A 173 11.76 -4.52 -10.99
N LYS A 174 10.95 -3.59 -11.51
CA LYS A 174 11.25 -2.15 -11.51
C LYS A 174 11.27 -1.56 -10.10
N LEU A 175 10.38 -2.03 -9.20
CA LEU A 175 10.28 -1.54 -7.83
C LEU A 175 11.38 -2.10 -6.91
N LEU A 176 11.91 -3.28 -7.20
CA LEU A 176 12.83 -4.00 -6.32
C LEU A 176 14.06 -3.18 -5.86
N PRO A 177 14.76 -2.41 -6.71
CA PRO A 177 15.89 -1.58 -6.25
C PRO A 177 15.51 -0.53 -5.20
N TYR A 178 14.30 0.02 -5.28
CA TYR A 178 13.76 1.00 -4.32
C TYR A 178 13.38 0.31 -3.01
N CYS A 179 12.73 -0.85 -3.09
CA CYS A 179 12.37 -1.66 -1.92
C CYS A 179 13.61 -2.17 -1.16
N LEU A 180 14.70 -2.42 -1.86
CA LEU A 180 15.99 -2.82 -1.28
C LEU A 180 16.84 -1.64 -0.77
N GLY A 181 16.35 -0.42 -0.82
CA GLY A 181 17.08 0.77 -0.40
C GLY A 181 18.25 1.16 -1.29
N LYS A 182 18.38 0.60 -2.50
CA LYS A 182 19.45 0.91 -3.46
C LYS A 182 19.18 2.19 -4.26
N LEU A 183 17.91 2.54 -4.43
CA LEU A 183 17.43 3.74 -5.14
C LEU A 183 16.34 4.44 -4.32
N GLY A 184 16.09 5.71 -4.66
CA GLY A 184 15.10 6.58 -4.03
C GLY A 184 15.60 7.18 -2.71
N MET A 185 15.25 8.44 -2.50
CA MET A 185 15.60 9.16 -1.28
C MET A 185 14.56 8.91 -0.18
N ASN A 186 14.94 9.17 1.06
CA ASN A 186 14.04 9.13 2.19
C ASN A 186 12.94 10.17 2.02
N GLY A 187 11.68 9.78 2.21
CA GLY A 187 10.51 10.65 2.02
C GLY A 187 10.01 10.78 0.58
N ASP A 188 10.68 10.16 -0.40
CA ASP A 188 10.25 10.22 -1.80
C ASP A 188 8.84 9.65 -2.01
N ARG A 189 8.12 10.31 -2.93
CA ARG A 189 6.91 9.78 -3.54
C ARG A 189 7.13 9.61 -5.03
N LEU A 190 7.20 8.37 -5.48
CA LEU A 190 7.56 8.00 -6.85
C LEU A 190 6.35 7.44 -7.63
N ASP A 191 6.47 7.41 -8.94
CA ASP A 191 5.51 6.75 -9.83
C ASP A 191 6.30 5.92 -10.86
N VAL A 192 6.00 4.63 -10.95
CA VAL A 192 6.73 3.69 -11.81
C VAL A 192 6.75 4.08 -13.28
N ARG A 193 5.78 4.90 -13.69
CA ARG A 193 5.69 5.39 -15.08
C ARG A 193 6.73 6.47 -15.41
N ASN A 194 7.38 7.00 -14.38
CA ASN A 194 8.41 8.05 -14.50
C ASN A 194 9.81 7.55 -14.13
N LEU A 195 9.98 6.24 -13.89
CA LEU A 195 11.22 5.58 -13.52
C LEU A 195 11.94 4.97 -14.72
#